data_c3ec022100ce384c1761d5fcf3181b2a
#
_entry.id   c3ec022100ce384c1761d5fcf3181b2a
#
_cell.length_a   1.000
_cell.length_b   1.000
_cell.length_c   1.000
_cell.angle_alpha   90.00
_cell.angle_beta   90.00
_cell.angle_gamma   90.00
#
_symmetry.space_group_name_H-M   'P 1'
#
loop_
_entity.id
_entity.type
_entity.pdbx_description
1 polymer ?
#
loop_
_entity_poly.entity_id
_entity_poly.type
_entity_poly.pdbx_seq_one_letter_code
_entity_poly.pdbx_strand_id
1 'polypeptide(L)'
;FATKADLYRMVEELDKAISEAQIDTKILIPEVGDMKYLFEIDSITKTPDDIIHSMFYKDGQYSVLKFKNLFNCVAAHDYWSAYPATLLVDIRNRIHKELSANSHNTKFWASEYCILEKNEEITMPASPKRSINLGLYVARIIHNDLTLANASAWQWWTAVSLGEDVPIQLLPLEGSNGLSLQYDGEISTTKMLWTTANYSFFVRPGMKRISVKPTYKVSDLEAATSLMISSYTDGKEVVTVAINYLEENQVITLNCDH
;
A
#
# COMPACT_ATOMS: atom_id res chain seq x y z
N PHE A 1 -18.98 4.52 11.65
CA PHE A 1 -18.03 5.04 10.64
C PHE A 1 -18.12 6.56 10.66
N ALA A 2 -16.96 7.26 10.57
CA ALA A 2 -16.92 8.71 10.52
C ALA A 2 -17.37 9.21 9.14
N THR A 3 -18.16 10.26 9.11
CA THR A 3 -18.50 10.95 7.85
C THR A 3 -17.38 11.87 7.43
N LYS A 4 -17.40 12.36 6.16
CA LYS A 4 -16.45 13.38 5.69
C LYS A 4 -16.50 14.66 6.54
N ALA A 5 -17.67 15.03 7.03
CA ALA A 5 -17.84 16.17 7.93
C ALA A 5 -17.16 15.90 9.30
N ASP A 6 -17.27 14.67 9.83
CA ASP A 6 -16.59 14.30 11.07
C ASP A 6 -15.07 14.28 10.91
N LEU A 7 -14.57 13.73 9.79
CA LEU A 7 -13.14 13.75 9.45
C LEU A 7 -12.61 15.17 9.33
N TYR A 8 -13.33 16.03 8.62
CA TYR A 8 -12.95 17.43 8.48
C TYR A 8 -12.86 18.12 9.85
N ARG A 9 -13.89 17.96 10.69
CA ARG A 9 -13.92 18.54 12.03
C ARG A 9 -12.79 18.01 12.91
N MET A 10 -12.51 16.71 12.83
CA MET A 10 -11.38 16.10 13.54
C MET A 10 -10.04 16.72 13.10
N VAL A 11 -9.81 16.89 11.79
CA VAL A 11 -8.60 17.54 11.28
C VAL A 11 -8.49 18.98 11.76
N GLU A 12 -9.58 19.73 11.75
CA GLU A 12 -9.63 21.13 12.23
C GLU A 12 -9.23 21.25 13.70
N GLU A 13 -9.80 20.41 14.57
CA GLU A 13 -9.50 20.42 16.00
C GLU A 13 -8.06 19.93 16.28
N LEU A 14 -7.58 18.91 15.56
CA LEU A 14 -6.21 18.43 15.68
C LEU A 14 -5.19 19.47 15.21
N ASP A 15 -5.45 20.13 14.07
CA ASP A 15 -4.55 21.17 13.54
C ASP A 15 -4.40 22.32 14.56
N LYS A 16 -5.49 22.73 15.18
CA LYS A 16 -5.48 23.72 16.26
C LYS A 16 -4.69 23.24 17.47
N ALA A 17 -4.97 22.05 17.99
CA ALA A 17 -4.28 21.49 19.16
C ALA A 17 -2.76 21.32 18.94
N ILE A 18 -2.35 20.80 17.78
CA ILE A 18 -0.95 20.65 17.39
C ILE A 18 -0.25 22.01 17.33
N SER A 19 -0.94 23.03 16.75
CA SER A 19 -0.40 24.39 16.64
C SER A 19 -0.26 25.06 18.01
N GLU A 20 -1.23 24.91 18.90
CA GLU A 20 -1.19 25.43 20.28
C GLU A 20 -0.10 24.74 21.12
N ALA A 21 0.06 23.44 20.95
CA ALA A 21 1.10 22.66 21.65
C ALA A 21 2.52 22.89 21.06
N GLN A 22 2.65 23.54 19.92
CA GLN A 22 3.91 23.81 19.21
C GLN A 22 4.74 22.54 18.95
N ILE A 23 4.09 21.40 18.67
CA ILE A 23 4.74 20.14 18.32
C ILE A 23 4.85 19.98 16.81
N ASP A 24 5.98 19.38 16.37
CA ASP A 24 6.21 19.10 14.97
C ASP A 24 5.69 17.70 14.62
N THR A 25 4.36 17.61 14.41
CA THR A 25 3.69 16.40 13.92
C THR A 25 2.74 16.74 12.80
N LYS A 26 2.31 15.72 12.05
CA LYS A 26 1.40 15.88 10.92
C LYS A 26 0.19 14.97 11.05
N ILE A 27 -0.92 15.42 10.49
CA ILE A 27 -2.18 14.70 10.44
C ILE A 27 -2.23 13.96 9.10
N LEU A 28 -2.41 12.65 9.15
CA LEU A 28 -2.60 11.79 8.00
C LEU A 28 -4.03 11.25 7.97
N ILE A 29 -4.69 11.32 6.84
CA ILE A 29 -6.07 10.88 6.63
C ILE A 29 -6.24 10.29 5.21
N PRO A 30 -7.38 9.62 4.89
CA PRO A 30 -8.51 9.25 5.76
C PRO A 30 -8.36 7.89 6.45
N GLU A 31 -7.38 7.05 6.05
CA GLU A 31 -7.18 5.70 6.59
C GLU A 31 -8.41 4.79 6.38
N VAL A 32 -8.95 4.80 5.16
CA VAL A 32 -10.06 3.90 4.81
C VAL A 32 -9.56 2.46 4.68
N GLY A 33 -10.34 1.49 5.19
CA GLY A 33 -9.96 0.08 5.19
C GLY A 33 -9.98 -0.59 3.81
N ASP A 34 -10.68 -0.02 2.84
CA ASP A 34 -10.76 -0.48 1.45
C ASP A 34 -10.63 0.74 0.53
N MET A 35 -9.70 0.68 -0.41
CA MET A 35 -9.40 1.78 -1.35
C MET A 35 -10.60 2.25 -2.17
N LYS A 36 -11.61 1.38 -2.39
CA LYS A 36 -12.82 1.77 -3.13
C LYS A 36 -13.58 2.90 -2.43
N TYR A 37 -13.53 2.98 -1.10
CA TYR A 37 -14.19 4.03 -0.34
C TYR A 37 -13.58 5.42 -0.54
N LEU A 38 -12.44 5.52 -1.22
CA LEU A 38 -11.88 6.81 -1.62
C LEU A 38 -12.73 7.53 -2.66
N PHE A 39 -13.55 6.79 -3.44
CA PHE A 39 -14.27 7.34 -4.58
C PHE A 39 -15.59 6.63 -4.96
N GLU A 40 -16.10 5.70 -4.14
CA GLU A 40 -17.36 5.03 -4.39
C GLU A 40 -18.46 5.49 -3.44
N ILE A 41 -19.71 5.31 -3.86
CA ILE A 41 -20.87 5.52 -3.00
C ILE A 41 -20.99 4.30 -2.09
N ASP A 42 -21.00 4.50 -0.78
CA ASP A 42 -21.31 3.44 0.16
C ASP A 42 -22.68 2.82 -0.16
N SER A 43 -22.71 1.52 -0.38
CA SER A 43 -23.91 0.80 -0.79
C SER A 43 -24.99 0.74 0.29
N ILE A 44 -24.61 0.88 1.57
CA ILE A 44 -25.48 0.82 2.74
C ILE A 44 -26.00 2.22 3.08
N THR A 45 -25.11 3.17 3.26
CA THR A 45 -25.46 4.54 3.70
C THR A 45 -25.89 5.44 2.55
N LYS A 46 -25.65 5.04 1.30
CA LYS A 46 -25.87 5.85 0.09
C LYS A 46 -25.15 7.20 0.10
N THR A 47 -24.17 7.35 0.98
CA THR A 47 -23.32 8.54 1.01
C THR A 47 -22.26 8.46 -0.07
N PRO A 48 -22.03 9.56 -0.82
CA PRO A 48 -20.92 9.63 -1.76
C PRO A 48 -19.59 9.55 -0.99
N ASP A 49 -18.79 8.52 -1.27
CA ASP A 49 -17.45 8.35 -0.70
C ASP A 49 -16.38 8.92 -1.63
N ASP A 50 -16.68 10.02 -2.25
CA ASP A 50 -15.74 10.84 -3.02
C ASP A 50 -14.83 11.62 -2.07
N ILE A 51 -13.99 10.88 -1.34
CA ILE A 51 -13.09 11.46 -0.33
C ILE A 51 -11.98 12.25 -0.99
N ILE A 52 -11.41 11.75 -2.08
CA ILE A 52 -10.29 12.43 -2.75
C ILE A 52 -10.71 13.81 -3.21
N HIS A 53 -11.80 13.91 -3.97
CA HIS A 53 -12.26 15.21 -4.48
C HIS A 53 -12.78 16.10 -3.34
N SER A 54 -13.62 15.55 -2.46
CA SER A 54 -14.25 16.29 -1.38
C SER A 54 -13.27 16.91 -0.38
N MET A 55 -12.14 16.22 -0.09
CA MET A 55 -11.21 16.63 0.96
C MET A 55 -9.86 17.14 0.43
N PHE A 56 -9.39 16.62 -0.71
CA PHE A 56 -8.04 16.92 -1.21
C PHE A 56 -8.04 17.80 -2.49
N TYR A 57 -9.19 18.28 -2.92
CA TYR A 57 -9.27 19.31 -3.94
C TYR A 57 -9.57 20.67 -3.30
N LYS A 58 -9.10 21.73 -3.96
CA LYS A 58 -9.26 23.11 -3.44
C LYS A 58 -10.73 23.54 -3.36
N ASP A 59 -11.52 23.10 -4.30
CA ASP A 59 -12.96 23.35 -4.43
C ASP A 59 -13.82 22.27 -3.75
N GLY A 60 -13.19 21.29 -3.09
CA GLY A 60 -13.88 20.24 -2.35
C GLY A 60 -14.67 20.79 -1.16
N GLN A 61 -15.86 20.26 -0.93
CA GLN A 61 -16.74 20.72 0.14
C GLN A 61 -16.11 20.69 1.54
N TYR A 62 -15.25 19.70 1.78
CA TYR A 62 -14.55 19.50 3.04
C TYR A 62 -13.03 19.62 2.88
N SER A 63 -12.58 20.55 2.02
CA SER A 63 -11.16 20.68 1.70
C SER A 63 -10.29 20.90 2.94
N VAL A 64 -9.38 19.98 3.17
CA VAL A 64 -8.43 19.99 4.30
C VAL A 64 -7.10 20.65 3.96
N LEU A 65 -6.90 21.05 2.69
CA LEU A 65 -5.63 21.60 2.20
C LEU A 65 -5.20 22.92 2.85
N LYS A 66 -6.10 23.59 3.55
CA LYS A 66 -5.83 24.83 4.28
C LYS A 66 -5.13 24.60 5.63
N PHE A 67 -5.16 23.39 6.17
CA PHE A 67 -4.62 23.08 7.50
C PHE A 67 -3.11 22.93 7.48
N LYS A 68 -2.44 23.65 8.38
CA LYS A 68 -0.95 23.76 8.43
C LYS A 68 -0.28 22.42 8.77
N ASN A 69 -0.90 21.66 9.64
CA ASN A 69 -0.32 20.40 10.13
C ASN A 69 -0.80 19.18 9.35
N LEU A 70 -1.57 19.39 8.27
CA LEU A 70 -1.91 18.29 7.36
C LEU A 70 -0.64 17.78 6.65
N PHE A 71 -0.47 16.46 6.63
CA PHE A 71 0.40 15.82 5.65
C PHE A 71 -0.38 15.67 4.34
N ASN A 72 0.03 16.37 3.29
CA ASN A 72 -0.67 16.35 2.01
C ASN A 72 -0.55 14.98 1.32
N CYS A 73 -1.24 14.01 1.86
CA CYS A 73 -1.23 12.61 1.47
C CYS A 73 -2.58 11.97 1.76
N VAL A 74 -3.08 11.20 0.81
CA VAL A 74 -4.21 10.30 1.00
C VAL A 74 -3.67 8.96 1.47
N ALA A 75 -4.15 8.45 2.59
CA ALA A 75 -3.81 7.13 3.11
C ALA A 75 -5.00 6.19 3.05
N ALA A 76 -4.77 4.96 2.64
CA ALA A 76 -5.79 3.91 2.58
C ALA A 76 -5.17 2.53 2.77
N HIS A 77 -5.98 1.59 3.29
CA HIS A 77 -5.61 0.20 3.40
C HIS A 77 -5.95 -0.57 2.12
N ASP A 78 -5.21 -1.65 1.85
CA ASP A 78 -5.36 -2.46 0.63
C ASP A 78 -6.40 -3.57 0.73
N TYR A 79 -7.09 -3.70 1.87
CA TYR A 79 -8.03 -4.80 2.08
C TYR A 79 -9.13 -4.84 1.02
N TRP A 80 -9.48 -6.05 0.59
CA TRP A 80 -10.51 -6.35 -0.43
C TRP A 80 -10.34 -5.63 -1.78
N SER A 81 -9.17 -5.07 -2.03
CA SER A 81 -8.83 -4.37 -3.28
C SER A 81 -7.75 -5.09 -4.12
N ALA A 82 -7.29 -6.26 -3.67
CA ALA A 82 -6.18 -7.00 -4.27
C ALA A 82 -6.62 -8.13 -5.23
N TYR A 83 -7.88 -8.53 -5.18
CA TYR A 83 -8.46 -9.59 -6.02
C TYR A 83 -9.88 -9.23 -6.48
N PRO A 84 -10.27 -9.58 -7.72
CA PRO A 84 -9.43 -10.15 -8.78
C PRO A 84 -8.39 -9.14 -9.32
N ALA A 85 -7.42 -9.60 -10.13
CA ALA A 85 -6.37 -8.76 -10.69
C ALA A 85 -6.91 -7.55 -11.48
N THR A 86 -8.06 -7.68 -12.12
CA THR A 86 -8.76 -6.56 -12.78
C THR A 86 -9.13 -5.46 -11.80
N LEU A 87 -9.70 -5.82 -10.65
CA LEU A 87 -10.04 -4.86 -9.60
C LEU A 87 -8.79 -4.18 -9.03
N LEU A 88 -7.73 -4.97 -8.80
CA LEU A 88 -6.45 -4.44 -8.32
C LEU A 88 -5.92 -3.35 -9.24
N VAL A 89 -5.88 -3.62 -10.55
CA VAL A 89 -5.37 -2.68 -11.56
C VAL A 89 -6.28 -1.45 -11.67
N ASP A 90 -7.60 -1.65 -11.75
CA ASP A 90 -8.57 -0.56 -11.95
C ASP A 90 -8.56 0.44 -10.81
N ILE A 91 -8.54 -0.04 -9.55
CA ILE A 91 -8.51 0.83 -8.37
C ILE A 91 -7.23 1.68 -8.33
N ARG A 92 -6.05 1.07 -8.56
CA ARG A 92 -4.77 1.77 -8.53
C ARG A 92 -4.66 2.82 -9.63
N ASN A 93 -5.06 2.48 -10.83
CA ASN A 93 -5.11 3.43 -11.94
C ASN A 93 -6.08 4.59 -11.65
N ARG A 94 -7.21 4.32 -11.01
CA ARG A 94 -8.17 5.36 -10.63
C ARG A 94 -7.59 6.30 -9.55
N ILE A 95 -6.95 5.76 -8.51
CA ILE A 95 -6.26 6.57 -7.49
C ILE A 95 -5.25 7.50 -8.14
N HIS A 96 -4.39 6.95 -9.00
CA HIS A 96 -3.39 7.76 -9.71
C HIS A 96 -4.02 8.85 -10.57
N LYS A 97 -5.07 8.52 -11.32
CA LYS A 97 -5.81 9.48 -12.16
C LYS A 97 -6.38 10.63 -11.34
N GLU A 98 -7.10 10.31 -10.26
CA GLU A 98 -7.73 11.32 -9.40
C GLU A 98 -6.70 12.23 -8.73
N LEU A 99 -5.62 11.64 -8.19
CA LEU A 99 -4.57 12.42 -7.53
C LEU A 99 -3.71 13.23 -8.52
N SER A 100 -3.50 12.72 -9.75
CA SER A 100 -2.77 13.46 -10.80
C SER A 100 -3.58 14.61 -11.37
N ALA A 101 -4.91 14.56 -11.36
CA ALA A 101 -5.78 15.66 -11.75
C ALA A 101 -5.76 16.79 -10.71
N ASN A 102 -5.31 16.52 -9.49
CA ASN A 102 -5.19 17.50 -8.42
C ASN A 102 -3.91 18.33 -8.58
N SER A 103 -4.03 19.65 -8.65
CA SER A 103 -2.89 20.58 -8.79
C SER A 103 -2.00 20.68 -7.55
N HIS A 104 -2.38 20.05 -6.44
CA HIS A 104 -1.67 20.17 -5.16
C HIS A 104 -0.57 19.15 -4.90
N ASN A 105 -0.28 18.28 -5.88
CA ASN A 105 0.73 17.22 -5.75
C ASN A 105 0.51 16.34 -4.49
N THR A 106 -0.75 15.97 -4.25
CA THR A 106 -1.14 15.12 -3.14
C THR A 106 -0.55 13.73 -3.32
N LYS A 107 0.12 13.22 -2.29
CA LYS A 107 0.73 11.90 -2.30
C LYS A 107 -0.31 10.81 -1.99
N PHE A 108 0.08 9.58 -2.22
CA PHE A 108 -0.66 8.40 -1.81
C PHE A 108 0.21 7.48 -0.94
N TRP A 109 -0.36 6.93 0.13
CA TRP A 109 0.21 5.86 0.95
C TRP A 109 -0.75 4.69 1.01
N ALA A 110 -0.27 3.51 0.65
CA ALA A 110 -0.88 2.24 1.03
C ALA A 110 -0.46 1.95 2.47
N SER A 111 -1.26 2.39 3.41
CA SER A 111 -0.86 2.56 4.81
C SER A 111 -1.05 1.33 5.67
N GLU A 112 -1.79 0.31 5.18
CA GLU A 112 -1.95 -0.94 5.89
C GLU A 112 -2.35 -2.07 4.95
N TYR A 113 -1.72 -3.23 5.12
CA TYR A 113 -2.13 -4.49 4.52
C TYR A 113 -1.59 -5.70 5.28
N CYS A 114 -2.40 -6.73 5.39
CA CYS A 114 -2.00 -8.12 5.61
C CYS A 114 -3.02 -9.02 4.89
N ILE A 115 -2.74 -10.30 4.77
CA ILE A 115 -3.65 -11.23 4.08
C ILE A 115 -4.77 -11.64 5.04
N LEU A 116 -5.92 -10.97 4.96
CA LEU A 116 -7.16 -11.32 5.69
C LEU A 116 -8.17 -12.05 4.81
N GLU A 117 -8.16 -11.78 3.51
CA GLU A 117 -9.08 -12.39 2.56
C GLU A 117 -8.68 -13.81 2.18
N LYS A 118 -9.69 -14.61 1.83
CA LYS A 118 -9.56 -15.87 1.10
C LYS A 118 -10.19 -15.68 -0.26
N ASN A 119 -9.48 -16.06 -1.31
CA ASN A 119 -9.97 -15.99 -2.68
C ASN A 119 -9.43 -17.16 -3.51
N GLU A 120 -9.82 -17.26 -4.77
CA GLU A 120 -9.45 -18.37 -5.65
C GLU A 120 -7.95 -18.44 -5.96
N GLU A 121 -7.25 -17.31 -5.86
CA GLU A 121 -5.81 -17.19 -6.14
C GLU A 121 -4.94 -17.56 -4.95
N ILE A 122 -5.44 -17.36 -3.74
CA ILE A 122 -4.74 -17.67 -2.50
C ILE A 122 -5.48 -18.73 -1.71
N THR A 123 -5.03 -19.97 -1.84
CA THR A 123 -5.43 -21.03 -0.93
C THR A 123 -4.56 -20.96 0.33
N MET A 124 -5.19 -21.04 1.51
CA MET A 124 -4.43 -21.08 2.77
C MET A 124 -3.77 -22.45 2.91
N PRO A 125 -2.44 -22.55 2.74
CA PRO A 125 -1.72 -23.81 2.93
C PRO A 125 -1.61 -24.14 4.43
N ALA A 126 -1.17 -25.38 4.74
CA ALA A 126 -0.96 -25.83 6.12
C ALA A 126 0.10 -24.98 6.87
N SER A 127 1.03 -24.34 6.16
CA SER A 127 2.00 -23.40 6.72
C SER A 127 1.99 -22.10 5.92
N PRO A 128 1.02 -21.20 6.12
CA PRO A 128 0.88 -19.94 5.39
C PRO A 128 2.16 -19.09 5.39
N LYS A 129 2.83 -18.99 6.53
CA LYS A 129 4.08 -18.22 6.67
C LYS A 129 5.22 -18.66 5.74
N ARG A 130 5.21 -19.93 5.28
CA ARG A 130 6.22 -20.51 4.40
C ARG A 130 5.82 -20.54 2.92
N SER A 131 4.61 -20.13 2.60
CA SER A 131 4.09 -20.19 1.24
C SER A 131 4.70 -19.11 0.35
N ILE A 132 5.39 -19.54 -0.72
CA ILE A 132 5.91 -18.63 -1.74
C ILE A 132 4.77 -17.95 -2.51
N ASN A 133 3.65 -18.64 -2.71
CA ASN A 133 2.50 -18.08 -3.42
C ASN A 133 1.92 -16.88 -2.67
N LEU A 134 1.83 -16.94 -1.34
CA LEU A 134 1.42 -15.80 -0.53
C LEU A 134 2.45 -14.67 -0.60
N GLY A 135 3.75 -15.00 -0.61
CA GLY A 135 4.81 -14.01 -0.82
C GLY A 135 4.71 -13.31 -2.18
N LEU A 136 4.45 -14.06 -3.25
CA LEU A 136 4.25 -13.50 -4.60
C LEU A 136 2.97 -12.66 -4.69
N TYR A 137 1.89 -13.10 -4.05
CA TYR A 137 0.66 -12.33 -3.97
C TYR A 137 0.89 -10.95 -3.33
N VAL A 138 1.61 -10.91 -2.22
CA VAL A 138 2.01 -9.65 -1.56
C VAL A 138 2.95 -8.83 -2.45
N ALA A 139 3.91 -9.46 -3.13
CA ALA A 139 4.82 -8.78 -4.06
C ALA A 139 4.06 -8.06 -5.18
N ARG A 140 3.01 -8.70 -5.73
CA ARG A 140 2.14 -8.11 -6.73
C ARG A 140 1.41 -6.88 -6.20
N ILE A 141 0.88 -6.94 -4.98
CA ILE A 141 0.19 -5.81 -4.36
C ILE A 141 1.16 -4.63 -4.22
N ILE A 142 2.31 -4.84 -3.56
CA ILE A 142 3.35 -3.81 -3.39
C ILE A 142 3.74 -3.20 -4.75
N HIS A 143 3.98 -4.04 -5.76
CA HIS A 143 4.36 -3.57 -7.09
C HIS A 143 3.32 -2.63 -7.69
N ASN A 144 2.05 -3.04 -7.68
CA ASN A 144 0.99 -2.26 -8.31
C ASN A 144 0.65 -0.99 -7.53
N ASP A 145 0.76 -1.00 -6.20
CA ASP A 145 0.62 0.21 -5.40
C ASP A 145 1.72 1.23 -5.72
N LEU A 146 2.97 0.78 -5.81
CA LEU A 146 4.09 1.66 -6.13
C LEU A 146 4.08 2.12 -7.60
N THR A 147 3.59 1.30 -8.54
CA THR A 147 3.68 1.61 -9.98
C THR A 147 2.41 2.22 -10.53
N LEU A 148 1.24 1.66 -10.28
CA LEU A 148 -0.04 2.11 -10.82
C LEU A 148 -0.65 3.21 -9.96
N ALA A 149 -0.77 3.03 -8.64
CA ALA A 149 -1.28 4.06 -7.74
C ALA A 149 -0.25 5.16 -7.46
N ASN A 150 1.02 4.95 -7.84
CA ASN A 150 2.13 5.85 -7.56
C ASN A 150 2.30 6.13 -6.05
N ALA A 151 2.09 5.10 -5.22
CA ALA A 151 2.25 5.19 -3.79
C ALA A 151 3.69 5.58 -3.42
N SER A 152 3.83 6.46 -2.45
CA SER A 152 5.13 6.92 -1.92
C SER A 152 5.52 6.24 -0.60
N ALA A 153 4.63 5.43 -0.04
CA ALA A 153 4.88 4.50 1.05
C ALA A 153 3.94 3.30 0.97
N TRP A 154 4.40 2.18 1.50
CA TRP A 154 3.64 0.95 1.65
C TRP A 154 3.94 0.33 3.02
N GLN A 155 2.92 -0.09 3.76
CA GLN A 155 3.06 -0.53 5.14
C GLN A 155 2.34 -1.85 5.38
N TRP A 156 2.99 -2.71 6.16
CA TRP A 156 2.48 -4.02 6.53
C TRP A 156 1.85 -4.02 7.94
N TRP A 157 0.77 -4.69 8.12
CA TRP A 157 0.13 -5.02 9.40
C TRP A 157 0.31 -6.51 9.70
N THR A 158 1.12 -6.93 10.66
CA THR A 158 1.98 -6.23 11.59
C THR A 158 3.40 -6.84 11.55
N ALA A 159 4.43 -6.08 11.92
CA ALA A 159 5.81 -6.56 11.80
C ALA A 159 6.08 -7.72 12.76
N VAL A 160 5.81 -7.56 14.03
CA VAL A 160 6.02 -8.55 15.09
C VAL A 160 4.75 -8.74 15.88
N SER A 161 4.30 -9.96 16.06
CA SER A 161 3.13 -10.28 16.88
C SER A 161 3.22 -11.72 17.37
N LEU A 162 2.41 -12.05 18.37
CA LEU A 162 2.25 -13.42 18.84
C LEU A 162 1.78 -14.31 17.69
N GLY A 163 2.47 -15.44 17.49
CA GLY A 163 2.30 -16.29 16.34
C GLY A 163 1.14 -17.24 16.45
N GLU A 164 0.09 -16.96 15.68
CA GLU A 164 -0.71 -18.04 15.12
C GLU A 164 -0.19 -18.32 13.69
N ASP A 165 -0.49 -19.48 13.13
CA ASP A 165 -0.06 -19.81 11.75
C ASP A 165 -0.96 -19.15 10.73
N VAL A 166 -1.02 -17.79 10.79
CA VAL A 166 -1.78 -16.93 9.89
C VAL A 166 -0.83 -15.93 9.20
N PRO A 167 -1.10 -15.53 7.95
CA PRO A 167 -0.19 -14.68 7.19
C PRO A 167 -0.36 -13.18 7.54
N ILE A 168 -0.37 -12.87 8.82
CA ILE A 168 -0.52 -11.50 9.35
C ILE A 168 0.83 -10.94 9.78
N GLN A 169 1.69 -11.75 10.42
CA GLN A 169 2.98 -11.31 10.94
C GLN A 169 4.09 -11.46 9.91
N LEU A 170 5.00 -10.49 9.84
CA LEU A 170 6.28 -10.67 9.14
C LEU A 170 7.23 -11.56 9.96
N LEU A 171 7.23 -11.37 11.27
CA LEU A 171 8.03 -12.08 12.27
C LEU A 171 7.12 -12.62 13.36
N PRO A 172 6.56 -13.82 13.20
CA PRO A 172 5.80 -14.48 14.26
C PRO A 172 6.69 -14.76 15.46
N LEU A 173 6.20 -14.46 16.65
CA LEU A 173 6.80 -14.82 17.92
C LEU A 173 6.18 -16.14 18.40
N GLU A 174 6.93 -17.22 18.35
CA GLU A 174 6.50 -18.58 18.71
C GLU A 174 6.90 -18.94 20.15
N GLY A 175 6.21 -19.89 20.76
CA GLY A 175 6.55 -20.41 22.10
C GLY A 175 6.07 -19.56 23.28
N SER A 176 5.45 -18.40 23.04
CA SER A 176 4.78 -17.68 24.09
C SER A 176 3.40 -18.31 24.35
N ASN A 177 3.00 -18.42 25.62
CA ASN A 177 1.68 -18.96 26.01
C ASN A 177 0.51 -18.04 25.65
N GLY A 178 0.63 -17.26 24.59
CA GLY A 178 -0.44 -16.48 23.97
C GLY A 178 -0.96 -15.27 24.75
N LEU A 179 -0.51 -15.03 25.97
CA LEU A 179 -1.14 -14.04 26.85
C LEU A 179 -0.23 -12.86 27.27
N SER A 180 1.05 -12.86 26.92
CA SER A 180 1.94 -11.77 27.34
C SER A 180 3.18 -11.64 26.46
N LEU A 181 3.42 -10.42 25.98
CA LEU A 181 4.71 -9.99 25.39
C LEU A 181 5.88 -10.00 26.41
N GLN A 182 5.62 -10.44 27.64
CA GLN A 182 6.62 -10.46 28.72
C GLN A 182 7.49 -11.73 28.74
N TYR A 183 7.21 -12.70 27.89
CA TYR A 183 7.96 -13.96 27.84
C TYR A 183 8.82 -14.01 26.60
N ASP A 184 10.03 -14.48 26.78
CA ASP A 184 10.92 -14.82 25.66
C ASP A 184 10.26 -15.84 24.75
N GLY A 185 10.43 -15.64 23.45
CA GLY A 185 9.91 -16.53 22.42
C GLY A 185 10.89 -16.67 21.28
N GLU A 186 10.71 -17.68 20.48
CA GLU A 186 11.48 -17.88 19.26
C GLU A 186 10.86 -17.06 18.12
N ILE A 187 11.70 -16.29 17.41
CA ILE A 187 11.29 -15.53 16.24
C ILE A 187 11.55 -16.37 14.99
N SER A 188 10.52 -16.59 14.21
CA SER A 188 10.65 -17.18 12.88
C SER A 188 10.45 -16.13 11.78
N THR A 189 10.88 -16.43 10.55
CA THR A 189 10.71 -15.56 9.40
C THR A 189 9.60 -16.09 8.48
N THR A 190 8.91 -15.18 7.80
CA THR A 190 7.89 -15.53 6.82
C THR A 190 8.32 -15.22 5.39
N LYS A 191 7.62 -15.76 4.39
CA LYS A 191 7.84 -15.37 2.99
C LYS A 191 7.40 -13.91 2.74
N MET A 192 6.40 -13.43 3.47
CA MET A 192 5.98 -12.02 3.40
C MET A 192 7.06 -11.07 3.89
N LEU A 193 7.81 -11.44 4.96
CA LEU A 193 8.99 -10.68 5.38
C LEU A 193 10.00 -10.54 4.25
N TRP A 194 10.37 -11.66 3.62
CA TRP A 194 11.38 -11.64 2.56
C TRP A 194 10.88 -10.90 1.31
N THR A 195 9.59 -11.01 0.99
CA THR A 195 8.96 -10.21 -0.07
C THR A 195 9.08 -8.72 0.22
N THR A 196 8.66 -8.29 1.41
CA THR A 196 8.77 -6.88 1.83
C THR A 196 10.23 -6.42 1.87
N ALA A 197 11.15 -7.28 2.30
CA ALA A 197 12.58 -6.99 2.36
C ALA A 197 13.19 -6.75 0.97
N ASN A 198 12.73 -7.43 -0.09
CA ASN A 198 13.19 -7.16 -1.46
C ASN A 198 12.89 -5.73 -1.92
N TYR A 199 11.91 -5.07 -1.32
CA TYR A 199 11.68 -3.64 -1.51
C TYR A 199 12.40 -2.81 -0.45
N SER A 200 12.08 -3.01 0.83
CA SER A 200 12.49 -2.11 1.91
C SER A 200 14.01 -2.09 2.18
N PHE A 201 14.72 -3.17 1.87
CA PHE A 201 16.17 -3.23 2.03
C PHE A 201 16.91 -2.51 0.90
N PHE A 202 16.42 -2.60 -0.33
CA PHE A 202 17.09 -2.06 -1.51
C PHE A 202 16.53 -0.72 -1.95
N VAL A 203 15.20 -0.56 -1.99
CA VAL A 203 14.55 0.71 -2.33
C VAL A 203 14.51 1.60 -1.10
N ARG A 204 15.45 2.53 -1.01
CA ARG A 204 15.66 3.33 0.19
C ARG A 204 14.91 4.68 0.12
N PRO A 205 14.60 5.29 1.28
CA PRO A 205 14.02 6.61 1.31
C PRO A 205 14.83 7.62 0.50
N GLY A 206 14.13 8.40 -0.33
CA GLY A 206 14.74 9.35 -1.25
C GLY A 206 14.94 8.83 -2.67
N MET A 207 14.90 7.53 -2.90
CA MET A 207 14.89 6.97 -4.25
C MET A 207 13.59 7.34 -4.97
N LYS A 208 13.72 7.60 -6.27
CA LYS A 208 12.60 7.90 -7.17
C LYS A 208 12.39 6.74 -8.13
N ARG A 209 11.13 6.38 -8.34
CA ARG A 209 10.79 5.41 -9.37
C ARG A 209 11.11 5.99 -10.74
N ILE A 210 11.77 5.20 -11.58
CA ILE A 210 12.10 5.53 -12.95
C ILE A 210 11.32 4.65 -13.92
N SER A 211 11.13 5.15 -15.15
CA SER A 211 10.39 4.42 -16.18
C SER A 211 11.14 3.16 -16.61
N VAL A 212 10.41 2.05 -16.62
CA VAL A 212 10.84 0.80 -17.24
C VAL A 212 10.07 0.65 -18.55
N LYS A 213 10.80 0.43 -19.65
CA LYS A 213 10.19 0.23 -20.97
C LYS A 213 10.41 -1.22 -21.40
N PRO A 214 9.40 -2.07 -21.37
CA PRO A 214 9.51 -3.41 -21.92
C PRO A 214 9.71 -3.35 -23.43
N THR A 215 10.39 -4.34 -24.00
CA THR A 215 10.63 -4.44 -25.45
C THR A 215 9.38 -4.78 -26.25
N TYR A 216 8.32 -5.21 -25.58
CA TYR A 216 7.02 -5.50 -26.15
C TYR A 216 5.91 -4.79 -25.35
N LYS A 217 4.81 -4.51 -26.04
CA LYS A 217 3.68 -3.85 -25.41
C LYS A 217 2.93 -4.87 -24.52
N VAL A 218 2.78 -4.53 -23.27
CA VAL A 218 2.03 -5.31 -22.26
C VAL A 218 1.03 -4.38 -21.58
N SER A 219 -0.16 -4.83 -21.33
CA SER A 219 -1.15 -4.10 -20.54
C SER A 219 -0.83 -4.22 -19.04
N ASP A 220 -1.35 -3.29 -18.23
CA ASP A 220 -1.19 -3.34 -16.78
C ASP A 220 -1.73 -4.66 -16.19
N LEU A 221 -2.84 -5.17 -16.73
CA LEU A 221 -3.43 -6.43 -16.29
C LEU A 221 -2.56 -7.64 -16.65
N GLU A 222 -2.02 -7.68 -17.87
CA GLU A 222 -1.10 -8.74 -18.28
C GLU A 222 0.17 -8.70 -17.44
N ALA A 223 0.72 -7.50 -17.17
CA ALA A 223 1.87 -7.35 -16.29
C ALA A 223 1.55 -7.84 -14.87
N ALA A 224 0.43 -7.43 -14.29
CA ALA A 224 0.00 -7.82 -12.94
C ALA A 224 -0.22 -9.33 -12.76
N THR A 225 -0.37 -10.09 -13.85
CA THR A 225 -0.58 -11.54 -13.83
C THR A 225 0.60 -12.34 -14.40
N SER A 226 1.71 -11.67 -14.76
CA SER A 226 2.86 -12.33 -15.39
C SER A 226 4.19 -11.83 -14.81
N LEU A 227 4.93 -11.03 -15.58
CA LEU A 227 6.22 -10.48 -15.19
C LEU A 227 6.09 -8.99 -14.88
N MET A 228 6.34 -8.63 -13.63
CA MET A 228 6.31 -7.26 -13.15
C MET A 228 7.73 -6.75 -12.90
N ILE A 229 8.07 -5.59 -13.42
CA ILE A 229 9.39 -4.98 -13.26
C ILE A 229 9.23 -3.51 -12.89
N SER A 230 9.92 -3.08 -11.83
CA SER A 230 10.00 -1.68 -11.43
C SER A 230 11.43 -1.30 -11.08
N SER A 231 11.82 -0.06 -11.38
CA SER A 231 13.16 0.43 -11.11
C SER A 231 13.13 1.75 -10.36
N TYR A 232 14.11 1.95 -9.49
CA TYR A 232 14.23 3.08 -8.59
C TYR A 232 15.67 3.59 -8.58
N THR A 233 15.87 4.88 -8.37
CA THR A 233 17.22 5.47 -8.30
C THR A 233 17.29 6.65 -7.33
N ASP A 234 18.43 6.84 -6.73
CA ASP A 234 18.82 8.06 -6.00
C ASP A 234 19.76 8.96 -6.83
N GLY A 235 20.00 8.59 -8.09
CA GLY A 235 20.94 9.25 -8.99
C GLY A 235 22.36 8.68 -8.96
N LYS A 236 22.65 7.72 -8.07
CA LYS A 236 23.93 7.02 -7.96
C LYS A 236 23.79 5.54 -8.23
N GLU A 237 22.72 4.95 -7.73
CA GLU A 237 22.42 3.54 -7.89
C GLU A 237 21.05 3.37 -8.55
N VAL A 238 20.90 2.24 -9.24
CA VAL A 238 19.62 1.78 -9.79
C VAL A 238 19.27 0.45 -9.13
N VAL A 239 18.11 0.40 -8.52
CA VAL A 239 17.54 -0.83 -7.96
C VAL A 239 16.40 -1.27 -8.86
N THR A 240 16.47 -2.49 -9.36
CA THR A 240 15.40 -3.11 -10.15
C THR A 240 14.81 -4.28 -9.38
N VAL A 241 13.50 -4.24 -9.16
CA VAL A 241 12.72 -5.34 -8.59
C VAL A 241 11.96 -6.01 -9.72
N ALA A 242 12.18 -7.31 -9.88
CA ALA A 242 11.48 -8.15 -10.85
C ALA A 242 10.71 -9.25 -10.12
N ILE A 243 9.44 -9.43 -10.47
CA ILE A 243 8.55 -10.43 -9.90
C ILE A 243 8.06 -11.32 -11.02
N ASN A 244 8.47 -12.57 -11.03
CA ASN A 244 7.93 -13.57 -11.93
C ASN A 244 6.71 -14.24 -11.27
N TYR A 245 5.52 -13.93 -11.75
CA TYR A 245 4.25 -14.47 -11.28
C TYR A 245 3.81 -15.72 -12.05
N LEU A 246 4.62 -16.12 -13.07
CA LEU A 246 4.40 -17.31 -13.88
C LEU A 246 5.13 -18.52 -13.27
N GLU A 247 4.69 -19.72 -13.59
CA GLU A 247 5.37 -20.96 -13.22
C GLU A 247 6.64 -21.24 -14.08
N GLU A 248 6.78 -20.51 -15.20
CA GLU A 248 7.86 -20.68 -16.16
C GLU A 248 9.02 -19.72 -15.89
N ASN A 249 10.23 -20.17 -16.19
CA ASN A 249 11.41 -19.33 -16.09
C ASN A 249 11.35 -18.17 -17.10
N GLN A 250 11.66 -16.96 -16.62
CA GLN A 250 11.75 -15.76 -17.45
C GLN A 250 13.18 -15.27 -17.54
N VAL A 251 13.63 -14.94 -18.76
CA VAL A 251 14.95 -14.32 -18.98
C VAL A 251 14.73 -12.81 -19.09
N ILE A 252 15.41 -12.06 -18.24
CA ILE A 252 15.35 -10.59 -18.22
C ILE A 252 16.71 -10.04 -18.64
N THR A 253 16.72 -9.19 -19.68
CA THR A 253 17.89 -8.40 -20.05
C THR A 253 17.61 -6.95 -19.72
N LEU A 254 18.42 -6.36 -18.85
CA LEU A 254 18.31 -4.95 -18.48
C LEU A 254 19.30 -4.12 -19.32
N ASN A 255 18.78 -3.15 -20.04
CA ASN A 255 19.58 -2.13 -20.73
C ASN A 255 19.39 -0.81 -19.98
N CYS A 256 20.49 -0.21 -19.56
CA CYS A 256 20.49 1.12 -18.95
C CYS A 256 21.10 2.08 -19.97
N ASP A 257 20.30 2.99 -20.50
CA ASP A 257 20.81 4.11 -21.28
C ASP A 257 21.46 5.10 -20.30
N HIS A 258 22.71 5.44 -20.56
CA HIS A 258 23.51 6.38 -19.74
C HIS A 258 23.15 7.83 -20.04
#